data_804b2d9ec1329fbe137e21bdfb11d1e3
#
_entry.id   804b2d9ec1329fbe137e21bdfb11d1e3
#
_cell.length_a   1.000
_cell.length_b   1.000
_cell.length_c   1.000
_cell.angle_alpha   90.00
_cell.angle_beta   90.00
_cell.angle_gamma   90.00
#
_symmetry.space_group_name_H-M   'P 1'
#
loop_
_entity.id
_entity.type
_entity.pdbx_description
1 polymer ?
#
loop_
_entity_poly.entity_id
_entity_poly.type
_entity_poly.pdbx_seq_one_letter_code
_entity_poly.pdbx_strand_id
1 'polypeptide(L)'
;MDKLRKLQEAAAAAAKRAREIAEKADSENRSLTADEESDYRKAMGEAKDRLEAAKVAKADQEILADARALAAEIGGSAVADVDAVKEVGTPMERVKSLGLQVVGSREFKAAMAPFGDRVPEKARFQTDPISIKGLFTGGSGTSAGAFVTAEQTGILEALGRRPLTIRDIISVRRTGSDTVEYVVQTAHTNNAATVAEATSSAAPTAPGTAGALVNAAGGGYKPEGSWAFARKTATVKTIAEWVPATKRALADAAQLEGLINDELRADIAETEENQILLGDGTGENLTGILATSGIQTQAWSSDIFTTVRKAITKARTVGRVVPNAVVLNPVEVEAIDLAREGAGTGQFLGAGPFAMGPRTLWGLPVVESEAVTAGRGIVGDFSKAVLWDREQTTVTMTDSHADFFIRNMVAILAEERVAFGVVRPTAFVDTDVAA
;
A
#
# COMPACT_ATOMS: atom_id res chain seq x y z
N MET A 1 28.30 -18.75 -26.80
CA MET A 1 27.73 -19.50 -27.97
C MET A 1 27.78 -21.00 -27.74
N ASP A 2 28.85 -21.59 -27.25
CA ASP A 2 28.96 -23.05 -27.09
C ASP A 2 27.99 -23.71 -26.09
N LYS A 3 27.65 -23.03 -24.99
CA LYS A 3 26.77 -23.60 -23.95
C LYS A 3 25.32 -23.75 -24.44
N LEU A 4 24.78 -22.75 -25.12
CA LEU A 4 23.43 -22.77 -25.68
C LEU A 4 23.29 -23.86 -26.74
N ARG A 5 24.28 -23.92 -27.65
CA ARG A 5 24.31 -24.95 -28.72
C ARG A 5 24.39 -26.37 -28.16
N LYS A 6 25.21 -26.62 -27.12
CA LYS A 6 25.30 -27.94 -26.45
C LYS A 6 23.98 -28.31 -25.79
N LEU A 7 23.28 -27.36 -25.17
CA LEU A 7 21.96 -27.66 -24.57
C LEU A 7 20.89 -27.96 -25.62
N GLN A 8 20.90 -27.24 -26.74
CA GLN A 8 19.98 -27.50 -27.86
C GLN A 8 20.28 -28.87 -28.53
N GLU A 9 21.53 -29.21 -28.79
CA GLU A 9 21.92 -30.48 -29.32
C GLU A 9 21.56 -31.65 -28.37
N ALA A 10 21.73 -31.47 -27.07
CA ALA A 10 21.33 -32.45 -26.06
C ALA A 10 19.81 -32.61 -25.95
N ALA A 11 19.03 -31.52 -26.05
CA ALA A 11 17.57 -31.57 -26.08
C ALA A 11 17.06 -32.30 -27.34
N ALA A 12 17.64 -32.00 -28.50
CA ALA A 12 17.31 -32.66 -29.77
C ALA A 12 17.64 -34.16 -29.75
N ALA A 13 18.78 -34.56 -29.15
CA ALA A 13 19.15 -35.96 -29.02
C ALA A 13 18.20 -36.74 -28.09
N ALA A 14 17.76 -36.14 -26.98
CA ALA A 14 16.78 -36.74 -26.08
C ALA A 14 15.40 -36.88 -26.73
N ALA A 15 14.94 -35.84 -27.43
CA ALA A 15 13.69 -35.90 -28.20
C ALA A 15 13.71 -36.93 -29.32
N LYS A 16 14.87 -37.13 -29.99
CA LYS A 16 15.05 -38.14 -31.04
C LYS A 16 14.93 -39.54 -30.45
N ARG A 17 15.52 -39.82 -29.27
CA ARG A 17 15.37 -41.12 -28.58
C ARG A 17 13.92 -41.39 -28.22
N ALA A 18 13.19 -40.42 -27.69
CA ALA A 18 11.77 -40.61 -27.39
C ALA A 18 10.97 -40.93 -28.64
N ARG A 19 11.25 -40.23 -29.74
CA ARG A 19 10.60 -40.49 -31.04
C ARG A 19 10.91 -41.91 -31.59
N GLU A 20 12.16 -42.34 -31.51
CA GLU A 20 12.58 -43.70 -31.96
C GLU A 20 11.85 -44.81 -31.19
N ILE A 21 11.64 -44.60 -29.86
CA ILE A 21 10.88 -45.57 -29.05
C ILE A 21 9.40 -45.60 -29.50
N ALA A 22 8.80 -44.46 -29.75
CA ALA A 22 7.42 -44.38 -30.20
C ALA A 22 7.23 -44.95 -31.62
N GLU A 23 8.12 -44.62 -32.57
CA GLU A 23 8.08 -45.11 -33.96
C GLU A 23 8.30 -46.61 -34.05
N LYS A 24 9.12 -47.18 -33.16
CA LYS A 24 9.32 -48.66 -33.08
C LYS A 24 8.03 -49.39 -32.69
N ALA A 25 7.34 -48.91 -31.66
CA ALA A 25 6.07 -49.48 -31.23
C ALA A 25 4.98 -49.33 -32.31
N ASP A 26 4.96 -48.20 -33.00
CA ASP A 26 4.00 -47.92 -34.10
C ASP A 26 4.29 -48.81 -35.30
N SER A 27 5.56 -49.02 -35.69
CA SER A 27 5.96 -49.90 -36.78
C SER A 27 5.62 -51.39 -36.54
N GLU A 28 5.61 -51.82 -35.27
CA GLU A 28 5.23 -53.15 -34.83
C GLU A 28 3.71 -53.26 -34.56
N ASN A 29 2.95 -52.20 -34.79
CA ASN A 29 1.50 -52.08 -34.58
C ASN A 29 1.03 -52.60 -33.21
N ARG A 30 1.80 -52.25 -32.15
CA ARG A 30 1.56 -52.61 -30.75
C ARG A 30 1.65 -51.43 -29.83
N SER A 31 1.05 -51.54 -28.66
CA SER A 31 1.25 -50.56 -27.60
C SER A 31 2.67 -50.66 -27.01
N LEU A 32 3.16 -49.54 -26.43
CA LEU A 32 4.42 -49.49 -25.68
C LEU A 32 4.40 -50.51 -24.53
N THR A 33 5.49 -51.23 -24.33
CA THR A 33 5.67 -52.06 -23.13
C THR A 33 5.95 -51.17 -21.92
N ALA A 34 5.78 -51.71 -20.70
CA ALA A 34 5.99 -50.90 -19.46
C ALA A 34 7.42 -50.33 -19.37
N ASP A 35 8.42 -51.08 -19.86
CA ASP A 35 9.81 -50.60 -19.89
C ASP A 35 10.02 -49.51 -20.94
N GLU A 36 9.45 -49.67 -22.14
CA GLU A 36 9.50 -48.66 -23.21
C GLU A 36 8.74 -47.38 -22.82
N GLU A 37 7.64 -47.51 -22.10
CA GLU A 37 6.89 -46.34 -21.58
C GLU A 37 7.72 -45.56 -20.54
N SER A 38 8.43 -46.28 -19.65
CA SER A 38 9.34 -45.69 -18.67
C SER A 38 10.47 -44.92 -19.36
N ASP A 39 11.12 -45.55 -20.36
CA ASP A 39 12.22 -44.97 -21.11
C ASP A 39 11.75 -43.77 -21.98
N TYR A 40 10.57 -43.86 -22.57
CA TYR A 40 9.94 -42.74 -23.29
C TYR A 40 9.69 -41.55 -22.37
N ARG A 41 9.07 -41.76 -21.20
CA ARG A 41 8.81 -40.72 -20.22
C ARG A 41 10.11 -40.06 -19.72
N LYS A 42 11.15 -40.85 -19.50
CA LYS A 42 12.46 -40.38 -19.08
C LYS A 42 13.13 -39.50 -20.16
N ALA A 43 13.13 -39.98 -21.40
CA ALA A 43 13.69 -39.25 -22.53
C ALA A 43 12.92 -37.95 -22.82
N MET A 44 11.58 -37.93 -22.68
CA MET A 44 10.76 -36.74 -22.80
C MET A 44 10.98 -35.75 -21.65
N GLY A 45 11.18 -36.23 -20.42
CA GLY A 45 11.56 -35.41 -19.27
C GLY A 45 12.89 -34.70 -19.51
N GLU A 46 13.95 -35.46 -19.87
CA GLU A 46 15.26 -34.93 -20.19
C GLU A 46 15.23 -33.89 -21.34
N ALA A 47 14.41 -34.13 -22.36
CA ALA A 47 14.26 -33.22 -23.49
C ALA A 47 13.63 -31.86 -23.03
N LYS A 48 12.59 -31.90 -22.19
CA LYS A 48 11.93 -30.73 -21.64
C LYS A 48 12.87 -29.93 -20.74
N ASP A 49 13.55 -30.57 -19.80
CA ASP A 49 14.46 -29.91 -18.86
C ASP A 49 15.61 -29.19 -19.60
N ARG A 50 16.17 -29.83 -20.60
CA ARG A 50 17.24 -29.26 -21.43
C ARG A 50 16.74 -28.15 -22.35
N LEU A 51 15.51 -28.24 -22.84
CA LEU A 51 14.88 -27.14 -23.61
C LEU A 51 14.63 -25.92 -22.74
N GLU A 52 14.17 -26.11 -21.50
CA GLU A 52 14.01 -25.01 -20.56
C GLU A 52 15.35 -24.35 -20.21
N ALA A 53 16.35 -25.15 -19.91
CA ALA A 53 17.70 -24.64 -19.70
C ALA A 53 18.27 -23.87 -20.92
N ALA A 54 17.95 -24.32 -22.13
CA ALA A 54 18.33 -23.61 -23.35
C ALA A 54 17.58 -22.28 -23.52
N LYS A 55 16.31 -22.21 -23.14
CA LYS A 55 15.52 -20.94 -23.15
C LYS A 55 16.09 -19.93 -22.17
N VAL A 56 16.41 -20.36 -20.95
CA VAL A 56 17.04 -19.49 -19.95
C VAL A 56 18.41 -18.98 -20.46
N ALA A 57 19.24 -19.86 -20.98
CA ALA A 57 20.56 -19.48 -21.52
C ALA A 57 20.45 -18.53 -22.74
N LYS A 58 19.37 -18.62 -23.53
CA LYS A 58 19.10 -17.68 -24.62
C LYS A 58 18.68 -16.31 -24.08
N ALA A 59 17.78 -16.26 -23.10
CA ALA A 59 17.38 -15.02 -22.46
C ALA A 59 18.56 -14.30 -21.81
N ASP A 60 19.43 -15.04 -21.12
CA ASP A 60 20.67 -14.47 -20.55
C ASP A 60 21.57 -13.87 -21.63
N GLN A 61 21.68 -14.48 -22.80
CA GLN A 61 22.45 -13.95 -23.93
C GLN A 61 21.83 -12.71 -24.54
N GLU A 62 20.50 -12.63 -24.63
CA GLU A 62 19.77 -11.44 -25.08
C GLU A 62 19.99 -10.27 -24.14
N ILE A 63 19.86 -10.49 -22.82
CA ILE A 63 20.13 -9.48 -21.78
C ILE A 63 21.59 -8.97 -21.87
N LEU A 64 22.54 -9.85 -22.07
CA LEU A 64 23.95 -9.48 -22.22
C LEU A 64 24.22 -8.71 -23.53
N ALA A 65 23.50 -9.05 -24.61
CA ALA A 65 23.59 -8.32 -25.88
C ALA A 65 23.00 -6.92 -25.75
N ASP A 66 21.85 -6.79 -25.11
CA ASP A 66 21.19 -5.51 -24.86
C ASP A 66 22.03 -4.62 -23.92
N ALA A 67 22.62 -5.20 -22.88
CA ALA A 67 23.54 -4.49 -21.99
C ALA A 67 24.78 -3.99 -22.73
N ARG A 68 25.32 -4.77 -23.67
CA ARG A 68 26.45 -4.36 -24.51
C ARG A 68 26.06 -3.28 -25.51
N ALA A 69 24.87 -3.38 -26.10
CA ALA A 69 24.35 -2.35 -27.00
C ALA A 69 24.15 -1.02 -26.28
N LEU A 70 23.54 -1.08 -25.08
CA LEU A 70 23.36 0.09 -24.22
C LEU A 70 24.69 0.70 -23.77
N ALA A 71 25.68 -0.12 -23.41
CA ALA A 71 27.02 0.34 -23.05
C ALA A 71 27.74 1.00 -24.22
N ALA A 72 27.55 0.52 -25.45
CA ALA A 72 28.06 1.13 -26.66
C ALA A 72 27.39 2.47 -26.99
N GLU A 73 26.10 2.58 -26.74
CA GLU A 73 25.32 3.80 -26.96
C GLU A 73 25.67 4.91 -25.95
N ILE A 74 25.99 4.53 -24.70
CA ILE A 74 26.42 5.47 -23.65
C ILE A 74 27.89 5.91 -23.80
N GLY A 75 28.63 5.37 -24.78
CA GLY A 75 30.01 5.74 -25.04
C GLY A 75 31.03 5.10 -24.08
N GLY A 76 30.62 4.04 -23.38
CA GLY A 76 31.47 3.24 -22.52
C GLY A 76 32.41 2.35 -23.35
N SER A 77 33.71 2.56 -23.23
CA SER A 77 34.78 1.73 -23.84
C SER A 77 34.56 0.26 -23.44
N ALA A 78 34.76 -0.64 -24.41
CA ALA A 78 34.57 -2.09 -24.34
C ALA A 78 34.96 -2.69 -22.98
N VAL A 79 34.05 -3.46 -22.40
CA VAL A 79 34.34 -4.36 -21.28
C VAL A 79 35.38 -5.38 -21.80
N ALA A 80 36.59 -5.24 -21.35
CA ALA A 80 37.68 -6.17 -21.66
C ALA A 80 37.32 -7.57 -21.13
N ASP A 81 37.70 -8.58 -21.90
CA ASP A 81 37.50 -10.01 -21.64
C ASP A 81 37.69 -10.40 -20.16
N VAL A 82 36.71 -11.08 -19.60
CA VAL A 82 36.70 -11.56 -18.21
C VAL A 82 37.68 -12.72 -17.97
N ASP A 83 38.38 -13.20 -19.02
CA ASP A 83 39.33 -14.33 -18.95
C ASP A 83 40.78 -13.92 -18.64
N ALA A 84 41.05 -12.64 -18.38
CA ALA A 84 42.38 -12.16 -17.98
C ALA A 84 42.41 -11.65 -16.53
N VAL A 85 41.88 -12.43 -15.57
CA VAL A 85 42.26 -12.25 -14.16
C VAL A 85 43.63 -12.86 -13.97
N LYS A 86 44.67 -12.14 -14.41
CA LYS A 86 46.02 -12.35 -13.89
C LYS A 86 45.98 -12.06 -12.40
N GLU A 87 46.44 -13.01 -11.61
CA GLU A 87 46.61 -12.92 -10.16
C GLU A 87 47.09 -11.51 -9.79
N VAL A 88 46.25 -10.84 -9.05
CA VAL A 88 46.55 -9.55 -8.46
C VAL A 88 47.54 -9.82 -7.33
N GLY A 89 48.81 -9.60 -7.60
CA GLY A 89 49.91 -9.81 -6.65
C GLY A 89 49.64 -9.18 -5.28
N THR A 90 50.20 -9.77 -4.24
CA THR A 90 50.06 -9.32 -2.85
C THR A 90 50.44 -7.83 -2.69
N PRO A 91 49.90 -7.12 -1.68
CA PRO A 91 50.25 -5.72 -1.42
C PRO A 91 51.75 -5.47 -1.37
N MET A 92 52.54 -6.46 -0.97
CA MET A 92 53.99 -6.42 -0.89
C MET A 92 54.67 -6.49 -2.28
N GLU A 93 54.08 -7.19 -3.25
CA GLU A 93 54.55 -7.23 -4.63
C GLU A 93 54.25 -5.92 -5.38
N ARG A 94 53.13 -5.28 -5.08
CA ARG A 94 52.76 -3.95 -5.60
C ARG A 94 53.75 -2.86 -5.12
N VAL A 95 54.14 -2.91 -3.85
CA VAL A 95 55.15 -1.98 -3.30
C VAL A 95 56.49 -2.18 -3.97
N LYS A 96 56.90 -3.44 -4.22
CA LYS A 96 58.12 -3.74 -4.99
C LYS A 96 58.01 -3.23 -6.43
N SER A 97 56.86 -3.33 -7.06
CA SER A 97 56.68 -2.85 -8.43
C SER A 97 56.71 -1.32 -8.52
N LEU A 98 56.20 -0.60 -7.52
CA LEU A 98 56.31 0.87 -7.44
C LEU A 98 57.73 1.35 -7.26
N GLY A 99 58.49 0.74 -6.38
CA GLY A 99 59.92 1.04 -6.21
C GLY A 99 60.73 0.80 -7.49
N LEU A 100 60.45 -0.31 -8.18
CA LEU A 100 61.09 -0.62 -9.47
C LEU A 100 60.70 0.36 -10.58
N GLN A 101 59.48 0.87 -10.59
CA GLN A 101 59.02 1.90 -11.53
C GLN A 101 59.73 3.22 -11.30
N VAL A 102 59.95 3.62 -10.05
CA VAL A 102 60.73 4.83 -9.70
C VAL A 102 62.20 4.68 -10.15
N VAL A 103 62.83 3.57 -9.80
CA VAL A 103 64.25 3.30 -10.17
C VAL A 103 64.43 3.13 -11.70
N GLY A 104 63.39 2.60 -12.35
CA GLY A 104 63.37 2.44 -13.81
C GLY A 104 63.03 3.70 -14.59
N SER A 105 62.57 4.78 -13.93
CA SER A 105 62.14 6.02 -14.59
C SER A 105 63.35 6.76 -15.24
N ARG A 106 62.98 7.47 -16.31
CA ARG A 106 63.98 8.26 -17.05
C ARG A 106 64.60 9.39 -16.19
N GLU A 107 63.74 10.00 -15.36
CA GLU A 107 64.04 11.09 -14.45
C GLU A 107 65.04 10.62 -13.36
N PHE A 108 64.82 9.45 -12.78
CA PHE A 108 65.74 8.86 -11.80
C PHE A 108 67.04 8.47 -12.40
N LYS A 109 67.06 7.85 -13.58
CA LYS A 109 68.31 7.52 -14.32
C LYS A 109 69.05 8.74 -14.73
N ALA A 110 68.40 9.82 -15.14
CA ALA A 110 69.08 11.09 -15.47
C ALA A 110 69.69 11.73 -14.23
N ALA A 111 69.06 11.70 -13.08
CA ALA A 111 69.61 12.22 -11.83
C ALA A 111 70.78 11.38 -11.29
N MET A 112 70.84 10.08 -11.61
CA MET A 112 71.89 9.16 -11.22
C MET A 112 73.12 9.19 -12.19
N ALA A 113 72.90 9.59 -13.44
CA ALA A 113 73.97 9.57 -14.50
C ALA A 113 75.28 10.30 -14.09
N PRO A 114 75.25 11.46 -13.39
CA PRO A 114 76.51 12.13 -12.97
C PRO A 114 77.30 11.37 -11.89
N PHE A 115 76.61 10.39 -11.18
CA PHE A 115 77.26 9.68 -10.06
C PHE A 115 77.67 8.24 -10.41
N GLY A 116 77.56 7.82 -11.68
CA GLY A 116 78.03 6.52 -12.13
C GLY A 116 77.49 5.30 -11.32
N ASP A 117 76.18 5.24 -11.08
CA ASP A 117 75.43 4.22 -10.33
C ASP A 117 75.75 4.11 -8.83
N ARG A 118 76.61 4.99 -8.26
CA ARG A 118 76.90 5.07 -6.85
C ARG A 118 76.81 6.51 -6.34
N VAL A 119 75.90 6.79 -5.44
CA VAL A 119 75.75 8.10 -4.80
C VAL A 119 76.71 8.18 -3.63
N PRO A 120 77.60 9.19 -3.51
CA PRO A 120 78.41 9.39 -2.31
C PRO A 120 77.55 9.65 -1.09
N GLU A 121 77.96 9.16 0.09
CA GLU A 121 77.21 9.25 1.35
C GLU A 121 76.75 10.66 1.75
N LYS A 122 77.44 11.70 1.25
CA LYS A 122 77.16 13.12 1.57
C LYS A 122 76.48 13.89 0.44
N ALA A 123 76.19 13.26 -0.71
CA ALA A 123 75.53 13.93 -1.84
C ALA A 123 74.05 13.92 -1.68
N ARG A 124 73.41 15.05 -1.86
CA ARG A 124 71.93 15.17 -1.95
C ARG A 124 71.61 15.43 -3.43
N PHE A 125 70.74 14.61 -3.97
CA PHE A 125 70.19 14.87 -5.30
C PHE A 125 68.62 14.86 -5.19
N GLN A 126 68.03 15.65 -6.04
CA GLN A 126 66.56 15.73 -6.16
C GLN A 126 66.23 15.42 -7.61
N THR A 127 65.28 14.54 -7.82
CA THR A 127 64.73 14.25 -9.12
C THR A 127 63.61 15.20 -9.44
N ASP A 128 63.35 15.46 -10.69
CA ASP A 128 62.08 16.04 -11.10
C ASP A 128 60.91 15.13 -10.70
N PRO A 129 59.69 15.67 -10.54
CA PRO A 129 58.52 14.89 -10.13
C PRO A 129 58.33 13.67 -11.04
N ILE A 130 58.48 12.45 -10.48
CA ILE A 130 58.29 11.20 -11.20
C ILE A 130 56.79 10.87 -11.17
N SER A 131 56.14 10.89 -12.34
CA SER A 131 54.74 10.52 -12.48
C SER A 131 54.61 9.00 -12.38
N ILE A 132 54.19 8.51 -11.22
CA ILE A 132 53.86 7.10 -11.02
C ILE A 132 52.42 6.91 -11.56
N LYS A 133 52.31 6.31 -12.73
CA LYS A 133 51.01 5.96 -13.34
C LYS A 133 50.40 4.73 -12.68
N GLY A 134 50.12 4.82 -11.41
CA GLY A 134 49.18 3.93 -10.77
C GLY A 134 47.79 4.58 -10.86
N LEU A 135 46.92 4.05 -11.68
CA LEU A 135 45.52 4.52 -11.72
C LEU A 135 44.81 4.12 -10.42
N PHE A 136 44.66 5.07 -9.51
CA PHE A 136 43.84 4.90 -8.33
C PHE A 136 42.40 5.18 -8.74
N THR A 137 41.59 4.11 -8.87
CA THR A 137 40.16 4.23 -9.20
C THR A 137 39.33 4.18 -7.95
N GLY A 138 38.46 5.19 -7.73
CA GLY A 138 37.57 5.27 -6.60
C GLY A 138 36.47 4.18 -6.61
N GLY A 139 36.21 3.51 -7.74
CA GLY A 139 35.24 2.44 -7.87
C GLY A 139 35.73 1.03 -7.52
N SER A 140 37.02 0.86 -7.20
CA SER A 140 37.58 -0.47 -6.87
C SER A 140 37.92 -0.59 -5.40
N GLY A 141 37.32 -1.57 -4.72
CA GLY A 141 37.57 -1.88 -3.31
C GLY A 141 39.03 -2.28 -2.99
N THR A 142 39.87 -2.52 -4.02
CA THR A 142 41.32 -2.82 -3.91
C THR A 142 42.21 -1.66 -4.28
N SER A 143 41.66 -0.49 -4.58
CA SER A 143 42.34 0.74 -4.93
C SER A 143 41.87 1.90 -4.04
N ALA A 144 41.76 3.12 -4.55
CA ALA A 144 41.30 4.29 -3.80
C ALA A 144 39.87 4.16 -3.25
N GLY A 145 39.03 3.29 -3.85
CA GLY A 145 37.71 3.01 -3.35
C GLY A 145 37.67 2.36 -1.95
N ALA A 146 38.79 1.77 -1.49
CA ALA A 146 38.91 1.26 -0.11
C ALA A 146 38.93 2.40 0.94
N PHE A 147 39.23 3.63 0.53
CA PHE A 147 39.21 4.82 1.38
C PHE A 147 37.91 5.64 1.27
N VAL A 148 37.02 5.26 0.33
CA VAL A 148 35.74 5.92 0.16
C VAL A 148 34.76 5.28 1.15
N THR A 149 34.49 5.97 2.25
CA THR A 149 33.38 5.63 3.14
C THR A 149 32.09 6.11 2.49
N ALA A 150 31.13 5.19 2.31
CA ALA A 150 29.78 5.58 1.89
C ALA A 150 29.16 6.43 2.99
N GLU A 151 28.88 7.69 2.71
CA GLU A 151 28.09 8.55 3.59
C GLU A 151 26.61 8.20 3.40
N GLN A 152 25.97 7.73 4.46
CA GLN A 152 24.52 7.65 4.50
C GLN A 152 24.01 9.06 4.74
N THR A 153 23.31 9.61 3.76
CA THR A 153 22.77 10.98 3.81
C THR A 153 21.70 11.17 4.86
N GLY A 154 21.23 10.10 5.52
CA GLY A 154 20.15 10.16 6.49
C GLY A 154 18.79 10.54 5.88
N ILE A 155 18.71 10.64 4.56
CA ILE A 155 17.45 10.86 3.85
C ILE A 155 16.79 9.49 3.70
N LEU A 156 15.73 9.30 4.44
CA LEU A 156 14.86 8.14 4.32
C LEU A 156 13.54 8.61 3.70
N GLU A 157 13.20 8.11 2.53
CA GLU A 157 11.89 8.31 1.93
C GLU A 157 11.00 7.14 2.32
N ALA A 158 9.99 7.41 3.15
CA ALA A 158 8.96 6.43 3.47
C ALA A 158 8.04 6.21 2.26
N LEU A 159 7.45 5.04 2.17
CA LEU A 159 6.42 4.77 1.14
C LEU A 159 5.25 5.74 1.29
N GLY A 160 4.68 6.13 0.13
CA GLY A 160 3.50 6.99 0.13
C GLY A 160 2.34 6.35 0.90
N ARG A 161 1.66 7.14 1.73
CA ARG A 161 0.49 6.71 2.50
C ARG A 161 -0.75 7.43 2.02
N ARG A 162 -1.89 6.76 2.15
CA ARG A 162 -3.17 7.39 1.84
C ARG A 162 -3.48 8.49 2.87
N PRO A 163 -4.05 9.62 2.45
CA PRO A 163 -4.54 10.63 3.38
C PRO A 163 -5.74 10.08 4.17
N LEU A 164 -5.73 10.26 5.48
CA LEU A 164 -6.81 9.87 6.38
C LEU A 164 -7.66 11.11 6.67
N THR A 165 -8.95 11.04 6.36
CA THR A 165 -9.83 12.22 6.38
C THR A 165 -11.13 12.02 7.15
N ILE A 166 -11.50 10.77 7.46
CA ILE A 166 -12.80 10.46 8.04
C ILE A 166 -12.90 10.92 9.49
N ARG A 167 -11.81 10.83 10.26
CA ARG A 167 -11.80 11.28 11.67
C ARG A 167 -12.11 12.78 11.82
N ASP A 168 -11.79 13.58 10.81
CA ASP A 168 -12.03 15.03 10.81
C ASP A 168 -13.51 15.42 10.63
N ILE A 169 -14.30 14.56 10.01
CA ILE A 169 -15.72 14.83 9.69
C ILE A 169 -16.69 14.19 10.67
N ILE A 170 -16.27 13.20 11.45
CA ILE A 170 -17.09 12.52 12.46
C ILE A 170 -16.99 13.18 13.83
N SER A 171 -17.88 12.82 14.75
CA SER A 171 -17.83 13.31 16.13
C SER A 171 -16.93 12.41 16.99
N VAL A 172 -15.80 12.95 17.45
CA VAL A 172 -14.90 12.21 18.35
C VAL A 172 -15.19 12.59 19.80
N ARG A 173 -15.33 11.59 20.67
CA ARG A 173 -15.56 11.74 22.12
C ARG A 173 -14.64 10.82 22.91
N ARG A 174 -14.45 11.10 24.19
CA ARG A 174 -13.68 10.22 25.08
C ARG A 174 -14.62 9.42 25.98
N THR A 175 -14.22 8.19 26.29
CA THR A 175 -14.93 7.33 27.23
C THR A 175 -13.98 6.68 28.23
N GLY A 176 -14.45 6.44 29.46
CA GLY A 176 -13.72 5.65 30.45
C GLY A 176 -14.29 4.23 30.62
N SER A 177 -15.41 3.93 29.96
CA SER A 177 -16.08 2.64 30.03
C SER A 177 -15.71 1.72 28.89
N ASP A 178 -15.82 0.42 29.12
CA ASP A 178 -15.62 -0.61 28.10
C ASP A 178 -16.82 -0.78 27.16
N THR A 179 -17.95 -0.27 27.56
CA THR A 179 -19.18 -0.29 26.79
C THR A 179 -19.84 1.08 26.90
N VAL A 180 -20.21 1.63 25.75
CA VAL A 180 -20.93 2.91 25.66
C VAL A 180 -22.38 2.62 25.25
N GLU A 181 -23.32 3.06 26.06
CA GLU A 181 -24.73 2.99 25.75
C GLU A 181 -25.22 4.32 25.19
N TYR A 182 -25.96 4.27 24.11
CA TYR A 182 -26.59 5.43 23.51
C TYR A 182 -28.01 5.12 23.06
N VAL A 183 -28.82 6.16 22.94
CA VAL A 183 -30.24 6.01 22.60
C VAL A 183 -30.47 6.51 21.18
N VAL A 184 -31.15 5.69 20.40
CA VAL A 184 -31.56 6.00 19.03
C VAL A 184 -33.05 6.13 18.97
N GLN A 185 -33.56 7.21 18.37
CA GLN A 185 -34.98 7.36 18.08
C GLN A 185 -35.34 6.47 16.89
N THR A 186 -36.25 5.52 17.08
CA THR A 186 -36.66 4.53 16.06
C THR A 186 -37.91 4.89 15.32
N ALA A 187 -38.84 5.61 15.98
CA ALA A 187 -40.04 6.09 15.36
C ALA A 187 -40.47 7.44 15.91
N HIS A 188 -41.12 8.21 15.06
CA HIS A 188 -41.74 9.48 15.39
C HIS A 188 -43.00 9.65 14.57
N THR A 189 -44.13 9.68 15.25
CA THR A 189 -45.43 9.95 14.64
C THR A 189 -45.87 11.36 15.01
N ASN A 190 -45.94 12.23 14.01
CA ASN A 190 -46.46 13.58 14.18
C ASN A 190 -47.91 13.62 13.75
N ASN A 191 -48.84 13.73 14.73
CA ASN A 191 -50.25 13.88 14.50
C ASN A 191 -50.75 15.31 14.79
N ALA A 192 -49.82 16.29 14.88
CA ALA A 192 -50.19 17.66 15.11
C ALA A 192 -51.16 18.16 14.01
N ALA A 193 -52.33 18.59 14.41
CA ALA A 193 -53.35 19.13 13.52
C ALA A 193 -54.07 20.32 14.17
N THR A 194 -54.75 21.13 13.37
CA THR A 194 -55.66 22.15 13.84
C THR A 194 -56.82 21.52 14.59
N VAL A 195 -57.12 22.01 15.76
CA VAL A 195 -58.17 21.47 16.60
C VAL A 195 -59.38 22.46 16.58
N ALA A 196 -60.51 21.93 16.22
CA ALA A 196 -61.75 22.73 16.26
C ALA A 196 -62.15 23.01 17.71
N GLU A 197 -62.84 24.15 17.94
CA GLU A 197 -63.41 24.47 19.23
C GLU A 197 -64.44 23.42 19.65
N ALA A 198 -64.41 23.02 20.92
CA ALA A 198 -65.38 22.09 21.46
C ALA A 198 -66.78 22.68 21.46
N THR A 199 -67.74 21.96 20.90
CA THR A 199 -69.14 22.41 20.82
C THR A 199 -70.00 21.76 21.91
N SER A 200 -69.46 20.81 22.67
CA SER A 200 -70.16 20.17 23.82
C SER A 200 -69.12 19.67 24.84
N SER A 201 -69.61 19.47 26.09
CA SER A 201 -68.79 18.86 27.17
C SER A 201 -68.91 17.34 27.23
N ALA A 202 -69.36 16.68 26.17
CA ALA A 202 -69.52 15.23 26.12
C ALA A 202 -68.17 14.54 26.30
N ALA A 203 -68.09 13.50 27.12
CA ALA A 203 -66.90 12.70 27.32
C ALA A 203 -66.49 11.98 26.02
N PRO A 204 -65.19 11.83 25.76
CA PRO A 204 -64.74 11.13 24.59
C PRO A 204 -65.14 9.65 24.64
N THR A 205 -65.45 9.10 23.49
CA THR A 205 -65.58 7.66 23.31
C THR A 205 -64.20 7.04 23.45
N ALA A 206 -64.06 5.91 24.13
CA ALA A 206 -62.79 5.21 24.24
C ALA A 206 -62.18 4.97 22.88
N PRO A 207 -60.85 5.15 22.73
CA PRO A 207 -60.18 4.94 21.43
C PRO A 207 -60.42 3.49 20.97
N GLY A 208 -60.73 3.34 19.70
CA GLY A 208 -60.57 2.04 19.05
C GLY A 208 -59.09 1.62 19.10
N THR A 209 -58.76 0.43 18.79
CA THR A 209 -57.51 -0.34 19.01
C THR A 209 -56.16 0.33 18.65
N ALA A 210 -56.10 1.59 18.34
CA ALA A 210 -54.87 2.30 18.00
C ALA A 210 -54.90 3.78 18.40
N GLY A 211 -54.78 4.03 19.67
CA GLY A 211 -54.11 5.18 20.26
C GLY A 211 -54.59 6.60 20.04
N ALA A 212 -55.28 6.96 19.01
CA ALA A 212 -55.80 8.32 18.84
C ALA A 212 -57.23 8.40 19.35
N LEU A 213 -57.50 9.31 20.27
CA LEU A 213 -58.90 9.62 20.64
C LEU A 213 -59.67 10.04 19.39
N VAL A 214 -60.50 9.13 18.88
CA VAL A 214 -61.33 9.41 17.72
C VAL A 214 -62.40 10.41 18.13
N ASN A 215 -62.63 11.37 17.25
CA ASN A 215 -63.59 12.42 17.41
C ASN A 215 -64.94 11.91 17.94
N ALA A 216 -65.16 12.15 19.20
CA ALA A 216 -66.51 12.03 19.75
C ALA A 216 -67.31 13.27 19.36
N ALA A 217 -68.62 13.11 19.33
CA ALA A 217 -69.47 14.23 19.13
C ALA A 217 -69.09 15.38 20.08
N GLY A 218 -68.79 16.57 19.52
CA GLY A 218 -68.47 17.75 20.30
C GLY A 218 -67.08 18.34 20.04
N GLY A 219 -66.18 17.67 19.35
CA GLY A 219 -64.86 18.24 18.94
C GLY A 219 -63.92 18.59 20.09
N GLY A 220 -62.91 19.35 19.82
CA GLY A 220 -62.01 19.91 20.82
C GLY A 220 -60.85 18.99 21.27
N TYR A 221 -60.74 17.76 20.77
CA TYR A 221 -59.66 16.82 21.15
C TYR A 221 -58.37 17.09 20.45
N LYS A 222 -57.30 17.18 21.23
CA LYS A 222 -55.92 17.31 20.71
C LYS A 222 -55.44 15.95 20.24
N PRO A 223 -54.87 15.86 19.02
CA PRO A 223 -54.31 14.61 18.55
C PRO A 223 -53.06 14.21 19.34
N GLU A 224 -52.86 12.91 19.56
CA GLU A 224 -51.73 12.36 20.28
C GLU A 224 -50.62 11.96 19.30
N GLY A 225 -49.41 12.44 19.54
CA GLY A 225 -48.19 12.00 18.85
C GLY A 225 -47.49 10.91 19.65
N SER A 226 -46.66 10.11 18.98
CA SER A 226 -45.90 9.06 19.66
C SER A 226 -44.44 9.02 19.19
N TRP A 227 -43.58 8.65 20.12
CA TRP A 227 -42.15 8.49 19.86
C TRP A 227 -41.67 7.16 20.42
N ALA A 228 -40.79 6.49 19.70
CA ALA A 228 -40.13 5.27 20.17
C ALA A 228 -38.62 5.45 20.17
N PHE A 229 -38.00 4.87 21.18
CA PHE A 229 -36.53 4.90 21.37
C PHE A 229 -36.05 3.48 21.59
N ALA A 230 -34.82 3.21 21.05
CA ALA A 230 -34.12 1.96 21.31
C ALA A 230 -32.73 2.29 21.91
N ARG A 231 -32.36 1.52 22.92
CA ARG A 231 -30.99 1.56 23.45
C ARG A 231 -30.10 0.74 22.53
N LYS A 232 -28.96 1.31 22.19
CA LYS A 232 -27.86 0.67 21.45
C LYS A 232 -26.62 0.69 22.30
N THR A 233 -25.76 -0.29 22.11
CA THR A 233 -24.49 -0.42 22.80
C THR A 233 -23.36 -0.48 21.76
N ALA A 234 -22.28 0.25 22.03
CA ALA A 234 -21.02 0.15 21.33
C ALA A 234 -19.97 -0.37 22.32
N THR A 235 -19.40 -1.52 22.04
CA THR A 235 -18.31 -2.10 22.83
C THR A 235 -16.99 -1.57 22.34
N VAL A 236 -16.09 -1.27 23.29
CA VAL A 236 -14.73 -0.87 22.97
C VAL A 236 -13.97 -2.07 22.41
N LYS A 237 -13.33 -1.88 21.27
CA LYS A 237 -12.46 -2.86 20.62
C LYS A 237 -11.02 -2.36 20.62
N THR A 238 -10.07 -3.28 20.59
CA THR A 238 -8.65 -2.96 20.52
C THR A 238 -8.19 -3.16 19.09
N ILE A 239 -7.57 -2.14 18.52
CA ILE A 239 -6.85 -2.21 17.26
C ILE A 239 -5.36 -2.23 17.64
N ALA A 240 -4.61 -3.22 17.22
CA ALA A 240 -3.22 -3.39 17.60
C ALA A 240 -2.39 -4.02 16.50
N GLU A 241 -1.14 -3.59 16.42
CA GLU A 241 -0.12 -4.15 15.55
C GLU A 241 1.23 -4.17 16.26
N TRP A 242 2.06 -5.16 15.97
CA TRP A 242 3.40 -5.22 16.54
C TRP A 242 4.45 -5.67 15.53
N VAL A 243 5.67 -5.16 15.71
CA VAL A 243 6.82 -5.46 14.85
C VAL A 243 8.00 -5.92 15.72
N PRO A 244 8.66 -7.03 15.36
CA PRO A 244 9.91 -7.43 16.01
C PRO A 244 11.09 -6.66 15.44
N ALA A 245 11.97 -6.18 16.32
CA ALA A 245 13.22 -5.53 15.94
C ALA A 245 14.40 -6.08 16.75
N THR A 246 15.63 -6.00 16.24
CA THR A 246 16.82 -6.34 17.02
C THR A 246 17.32 -5.10 17.76
N LYS A 247 17.76 -5.28 19.01
CA LYS A 247 18.36 -4.19 19.81
C LYS A 247 19.55 -3.54 19.09
N ARG A 248 20.31 -4.34 18.32
CA ARG A 248 21.45 -3.86 17.56
C ARG A 248 21.01 -2.93 16.43
N ALA A 249 20.00 -3.30 15.64
CA ALA A 249 19.49 -2.47 14.56
C ALA A 249 18.98 -1.11 15.07
N LEU A 250 18.27 -1.11 16.19
CA LEU A 250 17.77 0.14 16.80
C LEU A 250 18.91 0.99 17.37
N ALA A 251 19.96 0.38 17.93
CA ALA A 251 21.13 1.10 18.45
C ALA A 251 22.00 1.70 17.33
N ASP A 252 22.16 0.95 16.22
CA ASP A 252 23.00 1.37 15.09
C ASP A 252 22.31 2.38 14.17
N ALA A 253 20.96 2.39 14.15
CA ALA A 253 20.14 3.25 13.32
C ALA A 253 19.08 3.99 14.14
N ALA A 254 19.47 5.08 14.79
CA ALA A 254 18.55 5.87 15.63
C ALA A 254 17.28 6.37 14.91
N GLN A 255 17.34 6.52 13.59
CA GLN A 255 16.18 6.91 12.76
C GLN A 255 15.16 5.77 12.60
N LEU A 256 15.58 4.52 12.75
CA LEU A 256 14.73 3.34 12.56
C LEU A 256 13.61 3.28 13.60
N GLU A 257 13.90 3.65 14.84
CA GLU A 257 12.88 3.67 15.91
C GLU A 257 11.78 4.69 15.59
N GLY A 258 12.17 5.89 15.17
CA GLY A 258 11.21 6.92 14.75
C GLY A 258 10.35 6.46 13.58
N LEU A 259 10.97 5.88 12.55
CA LEU A 259 10.26 5.34 11.41
C LEU A 259 9.24 4.27 11.81
N ILE A 260 9.65 3.27 12.61
CA ILE A 260 8.74 2.19 13.05
C ILE A 260 7.57 2.76 13.85
N ASN A 261 7.82 3.74 14.72
CA ASN A 261 6.78 4.36 15.51
C ASN A 261 5.77 5.12 14.64
N ASP A 262 6.22 5.83 13.62
CA ASP A 262 5.37 6.59 12.70
C ASP A 262 4.59 5.65 11.78
N GLU A 263 5.23 4.58 11.30
CA GLU A 263 4.60 3.54 10.48
C GLU A 263 3.48 2.84 11.26
N LEU A 264 3.76 2.33 12.46
CA LEU A 264 2.77 1.63 13.28
C LEU A 264 1.56 2.52 13.63
N ARG A 265 1.79 3.80 13.95
CA ARG A 265 0.68 4.73 14.22
C ARG A 265 -0.19 4.97 13.01
N ALA A 266 0.41 5.06 11.83
CA ALA A 266 -0.32 5.26 10.61
C ALA A 266 -1.11 4.00 10.19
N ASP A 267 -0.57 2.80 10.41
CA ASP A 267 -1.25 1.54 10.13
C ASP A 267 -2.47 1.34 11.05
N ILE A 268 -2.34 1.69 12.33
CA ILE A 268 -3.48 1.70 13.27
C ILE A 268 -4.56 2.68 12.79
N ALA A 269 -4.18 3.91 12.42
CA ALA A 269 -5.13 4.93 11.97
C ALA A 269 -5.80 4.55 10.64
N GLU A 270 -5.09 3.88 9.74
CA GLU A 270 -5.66 3.32 8.51
C GLU A 270 -6.68 2.21 8.81
N THR A 271 -6.36 1.33 9.75
CA THR A 271 -7.27 0.27 10.19
C THR A 271 -8.50 0.87 10.88
N GLU A 272 -8.33 1.91 11.72
CA GLU A 272 -9.44 2.63 12.34
C GLU A 272 -10.41 3.18 11.27
N GLU A 273 -9.89 3.86 10.24
CA GLU A 273 -10.72 4.40 9.15
C GLU A 273 -11.48 3.30 8.41
N ASN A 274 -10.81 2.19 8.11
CA ASN A 274 -11.45 1.03 7.49
C ASN A 274 -12.58 0.48 8.35
N GLN A 275 -12.36 0.36 9.66
CA GLN A 275 -13.36 -0.14 10.61
C GLN A 275 -14.54 0.83 10.78
N ILE A 276 -14.30 2.15 10.77
CA ILE A 276 -15.36 3.16 10.84
C ILE A 276 -16.28 3.09 9.62
N LEU A 277 -15.73 2.89 8.44
CA LEU A 277 -16.51 2.88 7.19
C LEU A 277 -17.11 1.52 6.89
N LEU A 278 -16.30 0.46 6.93
CA LEU A 278 -16.61 -0.87 6.41
C LEU A 278 -16.77 -1.95 7.47
N GLY A 279 -16.40 -1.71 8.74
CA GLY A 279 -16.43 -2.73 9.78
C GLY A 279 -17.76 -3.47 9.79
N ASP A 280 -17.73 -4.80 9.79
CA ASP A 280 -18.93 -5.66 9.64
C ASP A 280 -19.62 -5.96 10.98
N GLY A 281 -19.03 -5.57 12.11
CA GLY A 281 -19.56 -5.82 13.46
C GLY A 281 -19.46 -7.28 13.91
N THR A 282 -18.73 -8.14 13.17
CA THR A 282 -18.55 -9.55 13.56
C THR A 282 -17.28 -9.73 14.40
N GLY A 283 -17.36 -10.54 15.46
CA GLY A 283 -16.23 -10.82 16.34
C GLY A 283 -15.66 -9.55 16.98
N GLU A 284 -14.43 -9.22 16.69
CA GLU A 284 -13.74 -8.03 17.21
C GLU A 284 -13.82 -6.81 16.28
N ASN A 285 -14.50 -6.91 15.13
CA ASN A 285 -14.70 -5.77 14.25
C ASN A 285 -15.70 -4.76 14.83
N LEU A 286 -15.47 -3.49 14.54
CA LEU A 286 -16.45 -2.43 14.80
C LEU A 286 -17.65 -2.56 13.85
N THR A 287 -18.83 -2.07 14.24
CA THR A 287 -19.94 -1.92 13.32
C THR A 287 -19.82 -0.58 12.60
N GLY A 288 -19.24 -0.59 11.41
CA GLY A 288 -19.01 0.59 10.60
C GLY A 288 -20.29 1.23 10.04
N ILE A 289 -20.14 2.36 9.36
CA ILE A 289 -21.26 3.10 8.79
C ILE A 289 -22.04 2.21 7.82
N LEU A 290 -21.37 1.56 6.87
CA LEU A 290 -22.03 0.76 5.82
C LEU A 290 -22.68 -0.53 6.34
N ALA A 291 -22.22 -1.07 7.48
CA ALA A 291 -22.79 -2.26 8.10
C ALA A 291 -23.92 -1.93 9.11
N THR A 292 -24.10 -0.64 9.42
CA THR A 292 -25.12 -0.23 10.40
C THR A 292 -26.52 -0.45 9.84
N SER A 293 -27.34 -1.23 10.55
CA SER A 293 -28.73 -1.45 10.16
C SER A 293 -29.57 -0.17 10.20
N GLY A 294 -30.31 0.08 9.12
CA GLY A 294 -31.19 1.25 8.97
C GLY A 294 -30.59 2.43 8.22
N ILE A 295 -29.38 2.30 7.67
CA ILE A 295 -28.90 3.22 6.65
C ILE A 295 -29.73 3.11 5.38
N GLN A 296 -29.77 4.15 4.61
CA GLN A 296 -30.49 4.18 3.34
C GLN A 296 -29.57 3.74 2.20
N THR A 297 -30.14 3.21 1.12
CA THR A 297 -29.40 2.83 -0.08
C THR A 297 -29.89 3.63 -1.27
N GLN A 298 -29.01 4.06 -2.15
CA GLN A 298 -29.35 4.69 -3.42
C GLN A 298 -28.62 3.96 -4.55
N ALA A 299 -29.39 3.24 -5.37
CA ALA A 299 -28.85 2.56 -6.53
C ALA A 299 -28.39 3.56 -7.60
N TRP A 300 -27.47 3.12 -8.43
CA TRP A 300 -26.99 3.87 -9.59
C TRP A 300 -28.13 4.43 -10.46
N SER A 301 -27.96 5.61 -10.98
CA SER A 301 -28.96 6.28 -11.79
C SER A 301 -28.32 7.20 -12.82
N SER A 302 -28.20 6.76 -14.05
CA SER A 302 -27.69 7.46 -15.23
C SER A 302 -26.25 7.96 -15.15
N ASP A 303 -25.91 8.71 -14.13
CA ASP A 303 -24.60 9.31 -13.91
C ASP A 303 -24.35 9.56 -12.41
N ILE A 304 -23.08 9.78 -12.05
CA ILE A 304 -22.66 10.00 -10.66
C ILE A 304 -23.30 11.28 -10.07
N PHE A 305 -23.45 12.35 -10.86
CA PHE A 305 -24.03 13.60 -10.38
C PHE A 305 -25.50 13.44 -10.03
N THR A 306 -26.28 12.80 -10.89
CA THR A 306 -27.70 12.49 -10.67
C THR A 306 -27.86 11.57 -9.48
N THR A 307 -27.03 10.55 -9.36
CA THR A 307 -27.10 9.55 -8.28
C THR A 307 -26.82 10.19 -6.93
N VAL A 308 -25.75 10.96 -6.81
CA VAL A 308 -25.42 11.68 -5.57
C VAL A 308 -26.50 12.72 -5.24
N ARG A 309 -27.07 13.41 -6.24
CA ARG A 309 -28.17 14.36 -6.01
C ARG A 309 -29.42 13.68 -5.45
N LYS A 310 -29.74 12.48 -5.93
CA LYS A 310 -30.86 11.67 -5.41
C LYS A 310 -30.56 11.19 -3.98
N ALA A 311 -29.31 10.79 -3.68
CA ALA A 311 -28.89 10.41 -2.32
C ALA A 311 -29.06 11.59 -1.36
N ILE A 312 -28.61 12.80 -1.72
CA ILE A 312 -28.81 14.03 -0.94
C ILE A 312 -30.33 14.27 -0.67
N THR A 313 -31.17 14.11 -1.69
CA THR A 313 -32.61 14.27 -1.55
C THR A 313 -33.18 13.25 -0.57
N LYS A 314 -32.74 11.99 -0.66
CA LYS A 314 -33.14 10.90 0.23
C LYS A 314 -32.73 11.16 1.68
N ALA A 315 -31.49 11.60 1.92
CA ALA A 315 -31.04 12.02 3.24
C ALA A 315 -31.91 13.14 3.84
N ARG A 316 -32.35 14.10 3.01
CA ARG A 316 -33.22 15.21 3.44
C ARG A 316 -34.66 14.79 3.66
N THR A 317 -35.24 13.94 2.83
CA THR A 317 -36.66 13.60 2.89
C THR A 317 -36.94 12.46 3.87
N VAL A 318 -36.14 11.41 3.86
CA VAL A 318 -36.28 10.24 4.73
C VAL A 318 -35.49 10.41 6.02
N GLY A 319 -34.19 10.76 5.90
CA GLY A 319 -33.29 10.97 7.04
C GLY A 319 -33.62 12.23 7.85
N ARG A 320 -34.31 13.21 7.23
CA ARG A 320 -34.61 14.51 7.85
C ARG A 320 -33.36 15.23 8.37
N VAL A 321 -32.24 15.09 7.64
CA VAL A 321 -30.95 15.72 7.95
C VAL A 321 -30.44 16.51 6.75
N VAL A 322 -29.57 17.46 7.02
CA VAL A 322 -28.79 18.15 5.98
C VAL A 322 -27.42 17.44 5.92
N PRO A 323 -27.10 16.73 4.83
CA PRO A 323 -25.80 16.13 4.67
C PRO A 323 -24.69 17.18 4.77
N ASN A 324 -23.55 16.83 5.38
CA ASN A 324 -22.40 17.71 5.55
C ASN A 324 -21.19 17.31 4.70
N ALA A 325 -21.16 16.08 4.19
CA ALA A 325 -20.09 15.61 3.31
C ALA A 325 -20.58 14.47 2.38
N VAL A 326 -19.77 14.26 1.34
CA VAL A 326 -19.85 13.11 0.45
C VAL A 326 -18.49 12.42 0.49
N VAL A 327 -18.44 11.15 0.89
CA VAL A 327 -17.21 10.34 0.91
C VAL A 327 -17.19 9.46 -0.32
N LEU A 328 -16.12 9.55 -1.11
CA LEU A 328 -15.95 8.83 -2.37
C LEU A 328 -14.55 8.19 -2.44
N ASN A 329 -14.44 7.12 -3.23
CA ASN A 329 -13.12 6.61 -3.61
C ASN A 329 -12.42 7.59 -4.57
N PRO A 330 -11.09 7.74 -4.51
CA PRO A 330 -10.34 8.60 -5.44
C PRO A 330 -10.62 8.33 -6.92
N VAL A 331 -10.91 7.08 -7.31
CA VAL A 331 -11.28 6.71 -8.69
C VAL A 331 -12.57 7.41 -9.13
N GLU A 332 -13.55 7.51 -8.23
CA GLU A 332 -14.81 8.19 -8.52
C GLU A 332 -14.65 9.71 -8.59
N VAL A 333 -13.73 10.23 -7.79
CA VAL A 333 -13.38 11.67 -7.82
C VAL A 333 -12.67 12.01 -9.13
N GLU A 334 -11.78 11.14 -9.61
CA GLU A 334 -11.18 11.25 -10.94
C GLU A 334 -12.25 11.26 -12.03
N ALA A 335 -13.23 10.35 -11.96
CA ALA A 335 -14.34 10.30 -12.92
C ALA A 335 -15.17 11.59 -12.93
N ILE A 336 -15.38 12.20 -11.77
CA ILE A 336 -16.05 13.50 -11.63
C ILE A 336 -15.22 14.62 -12.27
N ASP A 337 -13.92 14.67 -11.99
CA ASP A 337 -13.01 15.71 -12.50
C ASP A 337 -12.84 15.62 -14.03
N LEU A 338 -12.85 14.41 -14.58
CA LEU A 338 -12.75 14.15 -16.00
C LEU A 338 -14.08 14.24 -16.76
N ALA A 339 -15.20 14.41 -16.06
CA ALA A 339 -16.53 14.50 -16.67
C ALA A 339 -16.62 15.67 -17.63
N ARG A 340 -17.12 15.40 -18.86
CA ARG A 340 -17.23 16.38 -19.93
C ARG A 340 -18.65 16.43 -20.49
N GLU A 341 -18.99 17.54 -21.09
CA GLU A 341 -20.22 17.70 -21.85
C GLU A 341 -20.15 16.87 -23.16
N GLY A 342 -21.25 16.23 -23.59
CA GLY A 342 -21.37 15.61 -24.91
C GLY A 342 -20.49 14.38 -25.11
N ALA A 343 -20.60 13.32 -24.29
CA ALA A 343 -19.94 12.03 -24.48
C ALA A 343 -18.39 12.11 -24.61
N GLY A 344 -17.76 13.01 -23.86
CA GLY A 344 -16.31 13.08 -23.73
C GLY A 344 -15.58 14.02 -24.71
N THR A 345 -16.29 14.73 -25.58
CA THR A 345 -15.69 15.67 -26.52
C THR A 345 -15.85 17.15 -26.17
N GLY A 346 -16.75 17.47 -25.24
CA GLY A 346 -17.04 18.84 -24.80
C GLY A 346 -16.10 19.39 -23.74
N GLN A 347 -16.50 20.54 -23.19
CA GLN A 347 -15.78 21.16 -22.06
C GLN A 347 -15.95 20.32 -20.79
N PHE A 348 -14.99 20.43 -19.87
CA PHE A 348 -15.12 19.81 -18.55
C PHE A 348 -16.34 20.39 -17.82
N LEU A 349 -17.13 19.54 -17.19
CA LEU A 349 -18.29 19.97 -16.39
C LEU A 349 -17.86 20.65 -15.09
N GLY A 350 -16.69 20.30 -14.56
CA GLY A 350 -16.08 20.96 -13.42
C GLY A 350 -15.18 22.13 -13.82
N ALA A 351 -14.42 22.63 -12.86
CA ALA A 351 -13.50 23.75 -13.03
C ALA A 351 -12.36 23.47 -14.03
N GLY A 352 -12.20 22.22 -14.46
CA GLY A 352 -11.18 21.77 -15.38
C GLY A 352 -9.76 21.77 -14.78
N PRO A 353 -8.74 21.40 -15.57
CA PRO A 353 -7.39 21.14 -15.06
C PRO A 353 -6.64 22.39 -14.59
N PHE A 354 -7.16 23.60 -14.85
CA PHE A 354 -6.50 24.86 -14.52
C PHE A 354 -7.06 25.58 -13.28
N ALA A 355 -8.15 25.06 -12.71
CA ALA A 355 -8.78 25.67 -11.54
C ALA A 355 -8.66 24.75 -10.33
N MET A 356 -7.77 25.08 -9.42
CA MET A 356 -7.66 24.43 -8.11
C MET A 356 -8.59 25.11 -7.11
N GLY A 357 -9.56 24.38 -6.59
CA GLY A 357 -10.45 24.81 -5.53
C GLY A 357 -10.87 23.63 -4.66
N PRO A 358 -11.49 23.88 -3.50
CA PRO A 358 -12.03 22.80 -2.68
C PRO A 358 -13.07 22.03 -3.50
N ARG A 359 -12.90 20.71 -3.59
CA ARG A 359 -13.84 19.86 -4.34
C ARG A 359 -15.18 19.83 -3.64
N THR A 360 -16.20 20.30 -4.32
CA THR A 360 -17.57 20.29 -3.82
C THR A 360 -18.50 19.67 -4.85
N LEU A 361 -19.39 18.80 -4.40
CA LEU A 361 -20.44 18.21 -5.22
C LEU A 361 -21.81 18.60 -4.67
N TRP A 362 -22.59 19.33 -5.47
CA TRP A 362 -23.87 19.91 -5.04
C TRP A 362 -23.77 20.79 -3.78
N GLY A 363 -22.64 21.48 -3.60
CA GLY A 363 -22.37 22.33 -2.44
C GLY A 363 -21.93 21.59 -1.17
N LEU A 364 -21.71 20.29 -1.24
CA LEU A 364 -21.13 19.47 -0.18
C LEU A 364 -19.65 19.22 -0.44
N PRO A 365 -18.79 19.30 0.57
CA PRO A 365 -17.39 18.92 0.42
C PRO A 365 -17.29 17.44 0.05
N VAL A 366 -16.43 17.15 -0.91
CA VAL A 366 -16.06 15.78 -1.29
C VAL A 366 -14.83 15.39 -0.49
N VAL A 367 -14.96 14.29 0.26
CA VAL A 367 -13.89 13.69 1.06
C VAL A 367 -13.45 12.43 0.36
N GLU A 368 -12.16 12.38 0.03
CA GLU A 368 -11.57 11.22 -0.61
C GLU A 368 -11.12 10.20 0.44
N SER A 369 -11.53 8.95 0.28
CA SER A 369 -11.07 7.84 1.10
C SER A 369 -10.94 6.57 0.27
N GLU A 370 -9.75 6.01 0.25
CA GLU A 370 -9.48 4.71 -0.39
C GLU A 370 -10.12 3.54 0.37
N ALA A 371 -10.55 3.76 1.62
CA ALA A 371 -11.27 2.75 2.38
C ALA A 371 -12.63 2.41 1.77
N VAL A 372 -13.28 3.37 1.10
CA VAL A 372 -14.52 3.09 0.38
C VAL A 372 -14.21 2.34 -0.91
N THR A 373 -14.87 1.20 -1.10
CA THR A 373 -14.72 0.40 -2.34
C THR A 373 -15.11 1.24 -3.56
N ALA A 374 -14.32 1.15 -4.63
CA ALA A 374 -14.66 1.77 -5.90
C ALA A 374 -16.07 1.37 -6.38
N GLY A 375 -16.81 2.30 -6.96
CA GLY A 375 -18.21 2.12 -7.33
C GLY A 375 -19.21 2.43 -6.21
N ARG A 376 -18.74 2.71 -4.99
CA ARG A 376 -19.59 3.10 -3.85
C ARG A 376 -19.22 4.47 -3.30
N GLY A 377 -20.19 5.12 -2.68
CA GLY A 377 -20.02 6.39 -1.99
C GLY A 377 -20.95 6.50 -0.80
N ILE A 378 -20.62 7.35 0.14
CA ILE A 378 -21.43 7.60 1.33
C ILE A 378 -21.81 9.07 1.35
N VAL A 379 -23.12 9.33 1.35
CA VAL A 379 -23.68 10.68 1.49
C VAL A 379 -24.37 10.78 2.82
N GLY A 380 -24.02 11.76 3.66
CA GLY A 380 -24.70 11.85 4.95
C GLY A 380 -24.25 13.01 5.84
N ASP A 381 -24.83 13.04 7.03
CA ASP A 381 -24.42 13.90 8.13
C ASP A 381 -23.49 13.12 9.06
N PHE A 382 -22.20 13.25 8.82
CA PHE A 382 -21.16 12.53 9.57
C PHE A 382 -21.07 12.95 11.03
N SER A 383 -21.66 14.06 11.44
CA SER A 383 -21.77 14.44 12.85
C SER A 383 -22.62 13.44 13.67
N LYS A 384 -23.40 12.58 13.00
CA LYS A 384 -24.22 11.52 13.61
C LYS A 384 -23.48 10.19 13.75
N ALA A 385 -22.26 10.10 13.23
CA ALA A 385 -21.31 9.02 13.51
C ALA A 385 -20.41 9.47 14.66
N VAL A 386 -20.31 8.65 15.69
CA VAL A 386 -19.57 9.00 16.92
C VAL A 386 -18.51 7.94 17.16
N LEU A 387 -17.27 8.37 17.25
CA LEU A 387 -16.13 7.58 17.71
C LEU A 387 -15.88 7.91 19.19
N TRP A 388 -15.75 6.90 20.03
CA TRP A 388 -15.38 7.05 21.43
C TRP A 388 -13.98 6.51 21.66
N ASP A 389 -13.03 7.42 21.86
CA ASP A 389 -11.65 7.08 22.22
C ASP A 389 -11.62 6.70 23.71
N ARG A 390 -11.23 5.48 24.00
CA ARG A 390 -10.91 5.03 25.37
C ARG A 390 -9.43 5.20 25.67
N GLU A 391 -8.57 4.74 24.76
CA GLU A 391 -7.13 4.90 24.78
C GLU A 391 -6.66 5.33 23.40
N GLN A 392 -5.92 6.44 23.35
CA GLN A 392 -5.31 6.90 22.10
C GLN A 392 -4.16 5.97 21.73
N THR A 393 -3.79 5.97 20.47
CA THR A 393 -2.68 5.15 19.96
C THR A 393 -1.42 5.32 20.79
N THR A 394 -1.00 4.28 21.47
CA THR A 394 0.22 4.21 22.29
C THR A 394 1.18 3.22 21.65
N VAL A 395 2.47 3.56 21.66
CA VAL A 395 3.52 2.65 21.21
C VAL A 395 4.35 2.22 22.42
N THR A 396 4.45 0.93 22.64
CA THR A 396 5.20 0.32 23.76
C THR A 396 6.27 -0.62 23.22
N MET A 397 7.41 -0.68 23.91
CA MET A 397 8.53 -1.56 23.55
C MET A 397 8.81 -2.53 24.71
N THR A 398 8.98 -3.82 24.38
CA THR A 398 9.29 -4.85 25.37
C THR A 398 10.24 -5.91 24.81
N ASP A 399 11.09 -6.47 25.64
CA ASP A 399 11.94 -7.62 25.32
C ASP A 399 11.48 -8.91 26.02
N SER A 400 10.37 -8.86 26.76
CA SER A 400 9.86 -10.01 27.52
C SER A 400 9.05 -11.01 26.68
N HIS A 401 8.91 -10.81 25.35
CA HIS A 401 8.17 -11.71 24.49
C HIS A 401 8.99 -12.98 24.18
N ALA A 402 8.44 -14.15 24.48
CA ALA A 402 9.04 -15.45 24.21
C ALA A 402 10.54 -15.53 24.54
N ASP A 403 11.42 -15.75 23.56
CA ASP A 403 12.88 -15.83 23.68
C ASP A 403 13.63 -14.54 23.31
N PHE A 404 12.93 -13.42 23.17
CA PHE A 404 13.48 -12.15 22.69
C PHE A 404 14.60 -11.62 23.58
N PHE A 405 14.48 -11.81 24.89
CA PHE A 405 15.51 -11.38 25.83
C PHE A 405 16.87 -12.04 25.54
N ILE A 406 16.89 -13.35 25.31
CA ILE A 406 18.14 -14.10 25.04
C ILE A 406 18.64 -13.90 23.60
N ARG A 407 17.78 -13.46 22.68
CA ARG A 407 18.11 -13.20 21.27
C ARG A 407 18.42 -11.74 20.98
N ASN A 408 18.46 -10.87 21.98
CA ASN A 408 18.64 -9.42 21.82
C ASN A 408 17.61 -8.81 20.85
N MET A 409 16.36 -9.24 20.95
CA MET A 409 15.23 -8.71 20.20
C MET A 409 14.30 -7.91 21.11
N VAL A 410 13.50 -7.05 20.51
CA VAL A 410 12.39 -6.32 21.15
C VAL A 410 11.15 -6.44 20.28
N ALA A 411 9.99 -6.44 20.92
CA ALA A 411 8.71 -6.24 20.27
C ALA A 411 8.30 -4.78 20.47
N ILE A 412 7.93 -4.12 19.39
CA ILE A 412 7.36 -2.77 19.40
C ILE A 412 5.90 -2.96 19.06
N LEU A 413 5.01 -2.60 20.00
CA LEU A 413 3.56 -2.77 19.90
C LEU A 413 2.91 -1.39 19.84
N ALA A 414 2.09 -1.16 18.84
CA ALA A 414 1.15 -0.05 18.81
C ALA A 414 -0.26 -0.59 19.08
N GLU A 415 -1.00 0.09 19.93
CA GLU A 415 -2.38 -0.25 20.22
C GLU A 415 -3.22 0.98 20.52
N GLU A 416 -4.49 0.90 20.17
CA GLU A 416 -5.52 1.86 20.59
C GLU A 416 -6.81 1.13 20.94
N ARG A 417 -7.68 1.79 21.71
CA ARG A 417 -8.96 1.23 22.13
C ARG A 417 -10.07 2.20 21.82
N VAL A 418 -10.93 1.81 20.91
CA VAL A 418 -12.02 2.67 20.41
C VAL A 418 -13.36 1.92 20.36
N ALA A 419 -14.43 2.68 20.46
CA ALA A 419 -15.78 2.21 20.17
C ALA A 419 -16.39 3.12 19.11
N PHE A 420 -17.22 2.57 18.25
CA PHE A 420 -17.88 3.33 17.19
C PHE A 420 -19.38 3.04 17.18
N GLY A 421 -20.18 4.06 16.82
CA GLY A 421 -21.61 3.89 16.68
C GLY A 421 -22.27 5.02 15.91
N VAL A 422 -23.34 4.67 15.19
CA VAL A 422 -24.15 5.60 14.41
C VAL A 422 -25.44 5.92 15.18
N VAL A 423 -25.53 7.19 15.63
CA VAL A 423 -26.67 7.65 16.44
C VAL A 423 -27.94 7.79 15.60
N ARG A 424 -27.82 8.11 14.33
CA ARG A 424 -28.95 8.21 13.40
C ARG A 424 -28.63 7.50 12.09
N PRO A 425 -28.93 6.21 11.94
CA PRO A 425 -28.64 5.46 10.71
C PRO A 425 -29.27 6.07 9.45
N THR A 426 -30.50 6.59 9.56
CA THR A 426 -31.19 7.22 8.42
C THR A 426 -30.54 8.50 7.91
N ALA A 427 -29.55 9.03 8.63
CA ALA A 427 -28.77 10.19 8.19
C ALA A 427 -27.73 9.86 7.10
N PHE A 428 -27.48 8.57 6.87
CA PHE A 428 -26.51 8.09 5.90
C PHE A 428 -27.22 7.38 4.75
N VAL A 429 -26.66 7.59 3.57
CA VAL A 429 -27.08 6.94 2.33
C VAL A 429 -25.88 6.28 1.70
N ASP A 430 -25.91 4.96 1.63
CA ASP A 430 -25.00 4.15 0.82
C ASP A 430 -25.39 4.32 -0.64
N THR A 431 -24.50 4.73 -1.47
CA THR A 431 -24.79 5.18 -2.83
C THR A 431 -23.92 4.39 -3.83
N ASP A 432 -24.56 3.70 -4.77
CA ASP A 432 -23.86 3.09 -5.88
C ASP A 432 -23.50 4.21 -6.88
N VAL A 433 -22.22 4.49 -7.07
CA VAL A 433 -21.72 5.62 -7.89
C VAL A 433 -21.13 5.17 -9.22
N ALA A 434 -21.07 3.88 -9.47
CA ALA A 434 -20.77 3.26 -10.76
C ALA A 434 -21.92 2.34 -11.21
N ALA A 435 -21.98 2.07 -12.54
CA ALA A 435 -23.04 1.26 -13.17
C ALA A 435 -22.87 -0.24 -12.87
#